data_697cde731cf76601b815bd65a85f1e0a
#
_entry.id   697cde731cf76601b815bd65a85f1e0a
#
_cell.length_a   1.000
_cell.length_b   1.000
_cell.length_c   1.000
_cell.angle_alpha   90.00
_cell.angle_beta   90.00
_cell.angle_gamma   90.00
#
_symmetry.space_group_name_H-M   'P 1'
#
loop_
_entity.id
_entity.type
_entity.pdbx_description
1 polymer ?
#
loop_
_entity_poly.entity_id
_entity_poly.type
_entity_poly.pdbx_seq_one_letter_code
_entity_poly.pdbx_strand_id
1 'polypeptide(L)'
;TTPIADQRAGVDMLYSSGTTGRPKGVRVPLPEDPAIDQRDPLTNLAMGALGFNVDSIYLSPAPMYHAAPLRWSMRVHKAGGTVVLMEKFDAEGALAAMDRYRTTCGQFVPTHFVRMLKLPDETRARYDLSSMRCAIHAAAPCPIPVKRAMIDWWGPVLIEYYAGSEGNGMTMIDSANWLTHPGS
;
A
#
# COMPACT_ATOMS: atom_id res chain seq x y z
N THR A 1 13.89 14.95 -22.84
CA THR A 1 12.45 14.73 -23.12
C THR A 1 11.76 16.07 -23.13
N THR A 2 11.02 16.38 -24.21
CA THR A 2 10.24 17.62 -24.31
C THR A 2 9.02 17.49 -23.41
N PRO A 3 8.72 18.45 -22.52
CA PRO A 3 7.50 18.45 -21.73
C PRO A 3 6.26 18.43 -22.63
N ILE A 4 5.21 17.73 -22.21
CA ILE A 4 3.92 17.75 -22.89
C ILE A 4 3.31 19.14 -22.66
N ALA A 5 2.99 19.85 -23.75
CA ALA A 5 2.56 21.26 -23.68
C ALA A 5 1.20 21.48 -22.98
N ASP A 6 0.33 20.46 -22.96
CA ASP A 6 -1.02 20.52 -22.36
C ASP A 6 -1.24 19.32 -21.43
N GLN A 7 -0.34 19.18 -20.45
CA GLN A 7 -0.45 18.09 -19.47
C GLN A 7 -1.50 18.43 -18.41
N ARG A 8 -2.38 17.46 -18.14
CA ARG A 8 -3.46 17.58 -17.16
C ARG A 8 -3.51 16.39 -16.23
N ALA A 9 -3.83 16.64 -14.98
CA ALA A 9 -4.08 15.57 -14.03
C ALA A 9 -5.38 14.83 -14.38
N GLY A 10 -5.29 13.51 -14.42
CA GLY A 10 -6.45 12.62 -14.51
C GLY A 10 -6.76 11.97 -13.16
N VAL A 11 -7.81 11.17 -13.15
CA VAL A 11 -8.18 10.30 -12.02
C VAL A 11 -8.29 8.87 -12.50
N ASP A 12 -8.05 7.92 -11.60
CA ASP A 12 -8.25 6.51 -11.89
C ASP A 12 -9.74 6.19 -11.99
N MET A 13 -10.12 5.38 -12.97
CA MET A 13 -11.45 4.78 -13.07
C MET A 13 -11.33 3.30 -12.72
N LEU A 14 -11.89 2.93 -11.58
CA LEU A 14 -11.83 1.55 -11.07
C LEU A 14 -13.15 0.84 -11.29
N TYR A 15 -13.07 -0.48 -11.47
CA TYR A 15 -14.24 -1.33 -11.59
C TYR A 15 -14.33 -2.25 -10.39
N SER A 16 -15.46 -2.26 -9.71
CA SER A 16 -15.80 -3.26 -8.70
C SER A 16 -16.59 -4.42 -9.36
N SER A 17 -16.47 -5.62 -8.81
CA SER A 17 -17.19 -6.80 -9.31
C SER A 17 -18.71 -6.65 -9.26
N GLY A 18 -19.21 -5.71 -8.45
CA GLY A 18 -20.64 -5.49 -8.23
C GLY A 18 -21.32 -6.67 -7.52
N THR A 19 -22.25 -6.40 -6.62
CA THR A 19 -23.04 -7.43 -5.93
C THR A 19 -24.12 -8.05 -6.83
N THR A 20 -24.39 -7.46 -7.99
CA THR A 20 -25.44 -7.85 -8.94
C THR A 20 -24.91 -8.55 -10.21
N GLY A 21 -23.63 -8.96 -10.21
CA GLY A 21 -23.01 -9.73 -11.30
C GLY A 21 -22.46 -8.91 -12.48
N ARG A 22 -22.74 -7.62 -12.57
CA ARG A 22 -22.11 -6.73 -13.57
C ARG A 22 -21.08 -5.82 -12.93
N PRO A 23 -19.85 -5.70 -13.47
CA PRO A 23 -18.86 -4.75 -12.99
C PRO A 23 -19.42 -3.32 -13.02
N LYS A 24 -19.15 -2.57 -11.95
CA LYS A 24 -19.53 -1.15 -11.84
C LYS A 24 -18.29 -0.30 -11.89
N GLY A 25 -18.24 0.67 -12.81
CA GLY A 25 -17.19 1.67 -12.86
C GLY A 25 -17.41 2.74 -11.79
N VAL A 26 -16.41 2.93 -10.94
CA VAL A 26 -16.38 4.01 -9.95
C VAL A 26 -15.78 5.23 -10.64
N ARG A 27 -16.63 6.19 -11.00
CA ARG A 27 -16.21 7.44 -11.64
C ARG A 27 -16.01 8.52 -10.59
N VAL A 28 -14.76 8.87 -10.34
CA VAL A 28 -14.40 10.02 -9.51
C VAL A 28 -14.48 11.29 -10.38
N PRO A 29 -15.02 12.41 -9.88
CA PRO A 29 -14.96 13.68 -10.58
C PRO A 29 -13.51 14.09 -10.88
N LEU A 30 -13.28 14.71 -12.05
CA LEU A 30 -11.99 15.29 -12.33
C LEU A 30 -11.73 16.46 -11.37
N PRO A 31 -10.46 16.74 -11.00
CA PRO A 31 -10.13 17.87 -10.16
C PRO A 31 -10.52 19.20 -10.87
N GLU A 32 -10.97 20.18 -10.09
CA GLU A 32 -11.30 21.51 -10.61
C GLU A 32 -10.07 22.18 -11.20
N ASP A 33 -8.93 22.06 -10.52
CA ASP A 33 -7.62 22.46 -11.06
C ASP A 33 -6.94 21.22 -11.67
N PRO A 34 -6.80 21.17 -13.00
CA PRO A 34 -6.17 20.05 -13.69
C PRO A 34 -4.63 20.07 -13.66
N ALA A 35 -4.01 20.98 -12.92
CA ALA A 35 -2.54 21.05 -12.86
C ALA A 35 -1.96 19.75 -12.33
N ILE A 36 -0.93 19.22 -13.03
CA ILE A 36 -0.38 17.88 -12.74
C ILE A 36 0.35 17.81 -11.41
N ASP A 37 0.82 18.94 -10.90
CA ASP A 37 1.52 19.08 -9.62
C ASP A 37 0.57 19.21 -8.42
N GLN A 38 -0.73 19.35 -8.64
CA GLN A 38 -1.72 19.39 -7.57
C GLN A 38 -1.76 18.07 -6.80
N ARG A 39 -1.84 18.18 -5.49
CA ARG A 39 -1.92 17.06 -4.58
C ARG A 39 -3.35 16.76 -4.21
N ASP A 40 -3.82 15.57 -4.56
CA ASP A 40 -5.09 15.04 -4.07
C ASP A 40 -5.01 14.63 -2.58
N PRO A 41 -6.16 14.46 -1.87
CA PRO A 41 -6.17 14.13 -0.44
C PRO A 41 -5.35 12.87 -0.10
N LEU A 42 -5.34 11.85 -0.98
CA LEU A 42 -4.57 10.63 -0.73
C LEU A 42 -3.06 10.89 -0.89
N THR A 43 -2.66 11.77 -1.80
CA THR A 43 -1.26 12.21 -1.91
C THR A 43 -0.82 12.99 -0.67
N ASN A 44 -1.67 13.87 -0.15
CA ASN A 44 -1.40 14.59 1.10
C ASN A 44 -1.26 13.64 2.29
N LEU A 45 -2.13 12.63 2.39
CA LEU A 45 -2.04 11.57 3.40
C LEU A 45 -0.73 10.79 3.27
N ALA A 46 -0.39 10.34 2.04
CA ALA A 46 0.82 9.58 1.76
C ALA A 46 2.09 10.33 2.16
N MET A 47 2.19 11.59 1.77
CA MET A 47 3.38 12.41 2.04
C MET A 47 3.41 12.94 3.47
N GLY A 48 2.26 13.36 4.02
CA GLY A 48 2.17 13.97 5.34
C GLY A 48 2.16 12.96 6.49
N ALA A 49 1.19 12.03 6.48
CA ALA A 49 1.02 11.10 7.61
C ALA A 49 1.86 9.82 7.46
N LEU A 50 2.08 9.33 6.23
CA LEU A 50 2.85 8.10 5.98
C LEU A 50 4.32 8.35 5.63
N GLY A 51 4.72 9.62 5.46
CA GLY A 51 6.10 10.02 5.22
C GLY A 51 6.65 9.66 3.85
N PHE A 52 5.79 9.44 2.84
CA PHE A 52 6.25 9.16 1.47
C PHE A 52 6.98 10.37 0.90
N ASN A 53 8.14 10.14 0.33
CA ASN A 53 9.01 11.17 -0.22
C ASN A 53 9.90 10.59 -1.35
N VAL A 54 10.83 11.39 -1.84
CA VAL A 54 11.78 11.01 -2.91
C VAL A 54 12.65 9.80 -2.56
N ASP A 55 12.91 9.55 -1.29
CA ASP A 55 13.72 8.40 -0.81
C ASP A 55 12.85 7.14 -0.56
N SER A 56 11.55 7.22 -0.80
CA SER A 56 10.66 6.08 -0.63
C SER A 56 10.92 5.02 -1.69
N ILE A 57 11.17 3.80 -1.24
CA ILE A 57 11.25 2.60 -2.09
C ILE A 57 10.10 1.69 -1.65
N TYR A 58 9.09 1.60 -2.50
CA TYR A 58 7.81 0.98 -2.18
C TYR A 58 7.67 -0.38 -2.84
N LEU A 59 7.36 -1.41 -2.06
CA LEU A 59 7.01 -2.74 -2.57
C LEU A 59 5.52 -2.83 -2.86
N SER A 60 5.17 -3.17 -4.10
CA SER A 60 3.80 -3.50 -4.53
C SER A 60 3.70 -4.98 -4.87
N PRO A 61 3.31 -5.85 -3.91
CA PRO A 61 3.24 -7.29 -4.12
C PRO A 61 1.90 -7.76 -4.68
N ALA A 62 0.91 -6.87 -4.80
CA ALA A 62 -0.44 -7.18 -5.27
C ALA A 62 -0.66 -6.66 -6.69
N PRO A 63 -1.60 -7.27 -7.45
CA PRO A 63 -1.87 -6.89 -8.83
C PRO A 63 -2.32 -5.44 -9.00
N MET A 64 -1.75 -4.74 -9.96
CA MET A 64 -1.99 -3.31 -10.22
C MET A 64 -3.40 -2.98 -10.74
N TYR A 65 -4.21 -3.97 -11.09
CA TYR A 65 -5.62 -3.74 -11.46
C TYR A 65 -6.54 -3.53 -10.25
N HIS A 66 -6.05 -3.75 -9.01
CA HIS A 66 -6.78 -3.41 -7.80
C HIS A 66 -6.54 -1.95 -7.39
N ALA A 67 -7.54 -1.36 -6.73
CA ALA A 67 -7.51 0.03 -6.31
C ALA A 67 -6.30 0.39 -5.44
N ALA A 68 -6.03 -0.40 -4.39
CA ALA A 68 -4.98 -0.08 -3.44
C ALA A 68 -3.58 -0.15 -4.05
N PRO A 69 -3.14 -1.24 -4.72
CA PRO A 69 -1.84 -1.30 -5.36
C PRO A 69 -1.61 -0.17 -6.37
N LEU A 70 -2.61 0.13 -7.21
CA LEU A 70 -2.53 1.20 -8.18
C LEU A 70 -2.40 2.56 -7.50
N ARG A 71 -3.33 2.88 -6.61
CA ARG A 71 -3.40 4.21 -5.97
C ARG A 71 -2.17 4.52 -5.13
N TRP A 72 -1.68 3.57 -4.33
CA TRP A 72 -0.47 3.78 -3.53
C TRP A 72 0.78 3.91 -4.38
N SER A 73 0.95 3.09 -5.42
CA SER A 73 2.08 3.21 -6.36
C SER A 73 2.11 4.57 -7.05
N MET A 74 0.95 5.07 -7.49
CA MET A 74 0.85 6.41 -8.08
C MET A 74 1.26 7.51 -7.10
N ARG A 75 0.94 7.39 -5.79
CA ARG A 75 1.32 8.38 -4.77
C ARG A 75 2.81 8.36 -4.47
N VAL A 76 3.42 7.18 -4.50
CA VAL A 76 4.88 7.07 -4.42
C VAL A 76 5.55 7.77 -5.60
N HIS A 77 5.07 7.57 -6.82
CA HIS A 77 5.60 8.28 -8.00
C HIS A 77 5.38 9.80 -7.90
N LYS A 78 4.21 10.25 -7.43
CA LYS A 78 3.95 11.69 -7.18
C LYS A 78 4.88 12.29 -6.11
N ALA A 79 5.32 11.48 -5.16
CA ALA A 79 6.30 11.87 -4.14
C ALA A 79 7.75 11.83 -4.65
N GLY A 80 7.99 11.37 -5.88
CA GLY A 80 9.32 11.20 -6.48
C GLY A 80 10.03 9.90 -6.10
N GLY A 81 9.35 8.99 -5.41
CA GLY A 81 9.90 7.71 -4.94
C GLY A 81 9.94 6.63 -6.02
N THR A 82 10.48 5.49 -5.65
CA THR A 82 10.63 4.29 -6.49
C THR A 82 9.59 3.23 -6.14
N VAL A 83 9.03 2.58 -7.14
CA VAL A 83 8.11 1.45 -6.97
C VAL A 83 8.74 0.16 -7.46
N VAL A 84 8.80 -0.84 -6.59
CA VAL A 84 9.21 -2.21 -6.88
C VAL A 84 7.95 -3.06 -7.05
N LEU A 85 7.68 -3.49 -8.28
CA LEU A 85 6.51 -4.31 -8.61
C LEU A 85 6.86 -5.80 -8.60
N MET A 86 6.02 -6.59 -7.96
CA MET A 86 6.05 -8.05 -8.12
C MET A 86 5.01 -8.46 -9.16
N GLU A 87 5.42 -9.25 -10.14
CA GLU A 87 4.49 -9.80 -11.15
C GLU A 87 3.45 -10.71 -10.50
N LYS A 88 3.90 -11.51 -9.52
CA LYS A 88 3.07 -12.41 -8.73
C LYS A 88 3.60 -12.45 -7.31
N PHE A 89 2.69 -12.45 -6.33
CA PHE A 89 3.09 -12.59 -4.94
C PHE A 89 3.67 -13.99 -4.66
N ASP A 90 4.90 -14.00 -4.19
CA ASP A 90 5.56 -15.10 -3.54
C ASP A 90 6.11 -14.63 -2.18
N ALA A 91 5.93 -15.44 -1.14
CA ALA A 91 6.23 -14.98 0.22
C ALA A 91 7.73 -14.76 0.44
N GLU A 92 8.57 -15.71 0.01
CA GLU A 92 10.03 -15.58 0.11
C GLU A 92 10.56 -14.54 -0.87
N GLY A 93 10.02 -14.51 -2.11
CA GLY A 93 10.36 -13.50 -3.11
C GLY A 93 10.05 -12.07 -2.65
N ALA A 94 9.00 -11.87 -1.83
CA ALA A 94 8.69 -10.57 -1.24
C ALA A 94 9.76 -10.16 -0.22
N LEU A 95 10.20 -11.08 0.67
CA LEU A 95 11.28 -10.81 1.62
C LEU A 95 12.61 -10.51 0.90
N ALA A 96 12.93 -11.30 -0.13
CA ALA A 96 14.11 -11.09 -0.96
C ALA A 96 14.09 -9.74 -1.67
N ALA A 97 12.94 -9.30 -2.17
CA ALA A 97 12.77 -7.98 -2.78
C ALA A 97 12.92 -6.86 -1.75
N MET A 98 12.37 -7.03 -0.56
CA MET A 98 12.48 -6.05 0.53
C MET A 98 13.94 -5.85 0.96
N ASP A 99 14.67 -6.92 1.13
CA ASP A 99 16.09 -6.90 1.46
C ASP A 99 16.92 -6.31 0.32
N ARG A 100 16.82 -6.88 -0.89
CA ARG A 100 17.61 -6.48 -2.07
C ARG A 100 17.47 -5.01 -2.41
N TYR A 101 16.24 -4.49 -2.41
CA TYR A 101 15.95 -3.11 -2.80
C TYR A 101 15.88 -2.16 -1.61
N ARG A 102 16.11 -2.66 -0.39
CA ARG A 102 16.02 -1.86 0.83
C ARG A 102 14.69 -1.09 0.91
N THR A 103 13.59 -1.79 0.66
CA THR A 103 12.28 -1.16 0.60
C THR A 103 11.93 -0.49 1.93
N THR A 104 11.42 0.73 1.84
CA THR A 104 11.09 1.54 3.02
C THR A 104 9.60 1.52 3.35
N CYS A 105 8.77 1.17 2.37
CA CYS A 105 7.33 1.09 2.52
C CYS A 105 6.74 0.04 1.58
N GLY A 106 5.49 -0.34 1.82
CA GLY A 106 4.76 -1.29 0.96
C GLY A 106 3.29 -1.40 1.34
N GLN A 107 2.48 -1.98 0.43
CA GLN A 107 1.08 -2.25 0.70
C GLN A 107 0.80 -3.74 0.61
N PHE A 108 0.16 -4.27 1.63
CA PHE A 108 -0.07 -5.70 1.82
C PHE A 108 -1.55 -5.99 2.06
N VAL A 109 -1.87 -7.27 2.08
CA VAL A 109 -3.17 -7.79 2.54
C VAL A 109 -2.91 -8.89 3.58
N PRO A 110 -3.87 -9.21 4.47
CA PRO A 110 -3.65 -10.19 5.53
C PRO A 110 -3.17 -11.56 5.04
N THR A 111 -3.59 -11.99 3.85
CA THR A 111 -3.10 -13.23 3.22
C THR A 111 -1.60 -13.21 2.91
N HIS A 112 -1.04 -12.05 2.58
CA HIS A 112 0.41 -11.92 2.41
C HIS A 112 1.13 -12.20 3.73
N PHE A 113 0.66 -11.59 4.81
CA PHE A 113 1.21 -11.80 6.16
C PHE A 113 1.15 -13.26 6.59
N VAL A 114 -0.03 -13.91 6.43
CA VAL A 114 -0.20 -15.32 6.74
C VAL A 114 0.80 -16.19 5.97
N ARG A 115 1.00 -15.91 4.67
CA ARG A 115 1.93 -16.70 3.85
C ARG A 115 3.40 -16.44 4.24
N MET A 116 3.78 -15.21 4.57
CA MET A 116 5.13 -14.90 5.04
C MET A 116 5.41 -15.51 6.42
N LEU A 117 4.45 -15.48 7.36
CA LEU A 117 4.58 -16.09 8.68
C LEU A 117 4.65 -17.63 8.62
N LYS A 118 4.17 -18.27 7.55
CA LYS A 118 4.30 -19.72 7.32
C LYS A 118 5.67 -20.15 6.80
N LEU A 119 6.52 -19.23 6.40
CA LEU A 119 7.89 -19.55 6.02
C LEU A 119 8.65 -20.03 7.27
N PRO A 120 9.59 -20.98 7.12
CA PRO A 120 10.46 -21.40 8.21
C PRO A 120 11.20 -20.20 8.82
N ASP A 121 11.44 -20.24 10.12
CA ASP A 121 12.14 -19.18 10.85
C ASP A 121 13.53 -18.91 10.26
N GLU A 122 14.24 -19.99 9.88
CA GLU A 122 15.53 -19.90 9.21
C GLU A 122 15.46 -19.16 7.87
N THR A 123 14.37 -19.34 7.12
CA THR A 123 14.14 -18.60 5.88
C THR A 123 13.88 -17.14 6.17
N ARG A 124 13.01 -16.82 7.14
CA ARG A 124 12.69 -15.46 7.53
C ARG A 124 13.90 -14.67 8.04
N ALA A 125 14.79 -15.35 8.78
CA ALA A 125 15.99 -14.76 9.36
C ALA A 125 17.09 -14.43 8.35
N ARG A 126 16.99 -14.91 7.11
CA ARG A 126 17.98 -14.63 6.06
C ARG A 126 17.89 -13.22 5.48
N TYR A 127 16.77 -12.53 5.67
CA TYR A 127 16.49 -11.26 5.02
C TYR A 127 16.52 -10.10 6.00
N ASP A 128 17.26 -9.05 5.65
CA ASP A 128 17.30 -7.80 6.42
C ASP A 128 16.14 -6.88 6.04
N LEU A 129 15.13 -6.80 6.89
CA LEU A 129 13.94 -5.99 6.70
C LEU A 129 14.01 -4.64 7.46
N SER A 130 15.15 -4.28 8.03
CA SER A 130 15.33 -3.10 8.87
C SER A 130 15.08 -1.76 8.17
N SER A 131 15.05 -1.76 6.85
CA SER A 131 14.71 -0.57 6.04
C SER A 131 13.22 -0.24 6.04
N MET A 132 12.33 -1.20 6.37
CA MET A 132 10.89 -1.00 6.34
C MET A 132 10.45 -0.04 7.44
N ARG A 133 9.77 1.02 7.07
CA ARG A 133 9.26 2.08 7.97
C ARG A 133 7.73 2.18 7.98
N CYS A 134 7.09 1.73 6.92
CA CYS A 134 5.65 1.83 6.75
C CYS A 134 5.10 0.66 5.94
N ALA A 135 4.38 -0.25 6.58
CA ALA A 135 3.71 -1.38 5.96
C ALA A 135 2.18 -1.18 6.06
N ILE A 136 1.60 -0.67 4.99
CA ILE A 136 0.15 -0.44 4.91
C ILE A 136 -0.54 -1.77 4.62
N HIS A 137 -1.65 -2.06 5.30
CA HIS A 137 -2.49 -3.20 4.94
C HIS A 137 -3.98 -2.88 5.03
N ALA A 138 -4.77 -3.57 4.22
CA ALA A 138 -6.22 -3.40 4.12
C ALA A 138 -6.86 -4.58 3.38
N ALA A 139 -8.04 -4.36 2.85
CA ALA A 139 -8.85 -5.24 2.00
C ALA A 139 -9.61 -6.35 2.74
N ALA A 140 -9.18 -6.75 3.92
CA ALA A 140 -9.88 -7.69 4.78
C ALA A 140 -9.48 -7.45 6.25
N PRO A 141 -10.30 -7.86 7.23
CA PRO A 141 -9.89 -7.87 8.62
C PRO A 141 -8.63 -8.72 8.81
N CYS A 142 -7.63 -8.17 9.51
CA CYS A 142 -6.42 -8.90 9.82
C CYS A 142 -6.63 -9.69 11.13
N PRO A 143 -6.48 -11.03 11.16
CA PRO A 143 -6.62 -11.77 12.39
C PRO A 143 -5.65 -11.27 13.46
N ILE A 144 -6.13 -11.10 14.69
CA ILE A 144 -5.34 -10.55 15.81
C ILE A 144 -4.00 -11.28 15.99
N PRO A 145 -3.93 -12.63 16.00
CA PRO A 145 -2.65 -13.33 16.14
C PRO A 145 -1.68 -13.04 14.97
N VAL A 146 -2.21 -12.91 13.77
CA VAL A 146 -1.38 -12.62 12.57
C VAL A 146 -0.78 -11.23 12.67
N LYS A 147 -1.60 -10.22 12.98
CA LYS A 147 -1.11 -8.84 13.06
C LYS A 147 -0.12 -8.67 14.21
N ARG A 148 -0.37 -9.31 15.36
CA ARG A 148 0.56 -9.29 16.49
C ARG A 148 1.90 -9.94 16.09
N ALA A 149 1.91 -11.12 15.48
CA ALA A 149 3.13 -11.78 15.02
C ALA A 149 3.89 -10.94 13.98
N MET A 150 3.19 -10.22 13.11
CA MET A 150 3.84 -9.31 12.16
C MET A 150 4.47 -8.11 12.86
N ILE A 151 3.81 -7.52 13.87
CA ILE A 151 4.38 -6.42 14.67
C ILE A 151 5.61 -6.91 15.46
N ASP A 152 5.53 -8.10 16.03
CA ASP A 152 6.66 -8.71 16.78
C ASP A 152 7.86 -8.96 15.86
N TRP A 153 7.62 -9.30 14.58
CA TRP A 153 8.68 -9.57 13.61
C TRP A 153 9.22 -8.32 12.92
N TRP A 154 8.34 -7.44 12.41
CA TRP A 154 8.74 -6.27 11.62
C TRP A 154 8.91 -5.00 12.45
N GLY A 155 8.49 -5.02 13.71
CA GLY A 155 8.36 -3.84 14.55
C GLY A 155 7.03 -3.09 14.32
N PRO A 156 6.85 -1.93 14.99
CA PRO A 156 5.60 -1.17 14.97
C PRO A 156 5.42 -0.35 13.69
N VAL A 157 5.67 -0.94 12.54
CA VAL A 157 5.62 -0.27 11.22
C VAL A 157 4.30 -0.51 10.46
N LEU A 158 3.40 -1.33 11.02
CA LEU A 158 2.13 -1.65 10.38
C LEU A 158 1.11 -0.54 10.55
N ILE A 159 0.44 -0.22 9.45
CA ILE A 159 -0.70 0.69 9.42
C ILE A 159 -1.86 -0.01 8.73
N GLU A 160 -2.96 -0.22 9.45
CA GLU A 160 -4.19 -0.76 8.89
C GLU A 160 -5.11 0.38 8.49
N TYR A 161 -5.78 0.23 7.35
CA TYR A 161 -6.85 1.14 6.98
C TYR A 161 -8.07 0.39 6.46
N TYR A 162 -9.23 0.99 6.67
CA TYR A 162 -10.49 0.57 6.06
C TYR A 162 -10.99 1.68 5.13
N ALA A 163 -11.23 1.34 3.88
CA ALA A 163 -11.77 2.24 2.86
C ALA A 163 -12.46 1.45 1.75
N GLY A 164 -13.44 2.08 1.10
CA GLY A 164 -14.06 1.55 -0.13
C GLY A 164 -13.44 2.14 -1.40
N SER A 165 -13.52 1.38 -2.50
CA SER A 165 -13.11 1.88 -3.83
C SER A 165 -13.93 3.09 -4.26
N GLU A 166 -15.15 3.22 -3.75
CA GLU A 166 -16.11 4.30 -3.99
C GLU A 166 -15.72 5.62 -3.32
N GLY A 167 -14.78 5.63 -2.40
CA GLY A 167 -14.31 6.85 -1.74
C GLY A 167 -15.20 7.37 -0.62
N ASN A 168 -15.91 6.48 0.09
CA ASN A 168 -16.85 6.82 1.18
C ASN A 168 -16.15 7.23 2.48
N GLY A 169 -14.87 7.53 2.44
CA GLY A 169 -14.05 7.83 3.60
C GLY A 169 -13.02 6.75 3.89
N MET A 170 -12.16 7.04 4.87
CA MET A 170 -11.09 6.15 5.30
C MET A 170 -10.91 6.26 6.81
N THR A 171 -10.74 5.12 7.47
CA THR A 171 -10.24 5.06 8.84
C THR A 171 -8.87 4.40 8.85
N MET A 172 -8.00 4.78 9.78
CA MET A 172 -6.65 4.25 9.89
C MET A 172 -6.28 4.02 11.36
N ILE A 173 -5.47 2.99 11.60
CA ILE A 173 -4.89 2.71 12.90
C ILE A 173 -3.44 2.26 12.71
N ASP A 174 -2.53 2.83 13.47
CA ASP A 174 -1.12 2.40 13.55
C ASP A 174 -0.91 1.24 14.53
N SER A 175 0.31 0.70 14.54
CA SER A 175 0.66 -0.42 15.42
C SER A 175 0.52 -0.10 16.90
N ALA A 176 0.88 1.11 17.33
CA ALA A 176 0.86 1.50 18.73
C ALA A 176 -0.58 1.56 19.27
N ASN A 177 -1.45 2.24 18.54
CA ASN A 177 -2.87 2.32 18.88
C ASN A 177 -3.57 0.96 18.76
N TRP A 178 -3.23 0.18 17.74
CA TRP A 178 -3.80 -1.15 17.58
C TRP A 178 -3.42 -2.11 18.72
N LEU A 179 -2.20 -2.03 19.25
CA LEU A 179 -1.77 -2.88 20.37
C LEU A 179 -2.58 -2.62 21.65
N THR A 180 -3.12 -1.41 21.82
CA THR A 180 -4.02 -1.06 22.92
C THR A 180 -5.49 -1.38 22.64
N HIS A 181 -5.86 -1.56 21.35
CA HIS A 181 -7.21 -1.87 20.90
C HIS A 181 -7.21 -3.02 19.85
N PRO A 182 -6.79 -4.24 20.23
CA PRO A 182 -6.66 -5.33 19.26
C PRO A 182 -8.01 -5.70 18.63
N GLY A 183 -8.03 -5.75 17.29
CA GLY A 183 -9.24 -6.09 16.53
C GLY A 183 -10.07 -4.89 16.07
N SER A 184 -9.60 -3.67 16.36
CA SER A 184 -10.19 -2.43 15.82
C SER A 184 -9.63 -2.08 14.44
#